data_6af13f9626e895231da680261e8371aa
#
_entry.id   6af13f9626e895231da680261e8371aa
#
_cell.length_a   1.000
_cell.length_b   1.000
_cell.length_c   1.000
_cell.angle_alpha   90.00
_cell.angle_beta   90.00
_cell.angle_gamma   90.00
#
_symmetry.space_group_name_H-M   'P 1'
#
loop_
_entity.id
_entity.type
_entity.pdbx_description
1 polymer ?
#
loop_
_entity_poly.entity_id
_entity_poly.type
_entity_poly.pdbx_seq_one_letter_code
_entity_poly.pdbx_strand_id
1 'polypeptide(L)'
;IRHLGYSVKKSYEQIENLMQEIIREQTERRKSEMDALQSQINPHFLYNTLESITWMVEAQKNKEAVLMISELARLLRISLSKGRTVIRIADELQHSRSYMNIQLVRYKERFRVEFDIDEEVNDYCTVKLIVQPILENAIYYGVGNMDEDDGGMITVRGEKKGDDIYLSVEDNGMGMSEETVEN
;
A
#
# COMPACT_ATOMS: atom_id res chain seq x y z
N ILE A 1 -33.96 53.90 -4.33
CA ILE A 1 -33.45 53.37 -3.01
C ILE A 1 -33.98 51.95 -2.72
N ARG A 2 -35.31 51.63 -2.94
CA ARG A 2 -35.86 50.27 -2.69
C ARG A 2 -35.22 49.17 -3.57
N HIS A 3 -34.94 49.45 -4.84
CA HIS A 3 -34.28 48.48 -5.74
C HIS A 3 -32.83 48.15 -5.37
N LEU A 4 -32.08 49.14 -4.87
CA LEU A 4 -30.69 48.92 -4.43
C LEU A 4 -30.64 47.98 -3.22
N GLY A 5 -31.51 48.19 -2.24
CA GLY A 5 -31.59 47.32 -1.05
C GLY A 5 -31.96 45.85 -1.36
N TYR A 6 -32.84 45.63 -2.34
CA TYR A 6 -33.22 44.30 -2.79
C TYR A 6 -32.05 43.61 -3.52
N SER A 7 -31.32 44.33 -4.38
CA SER A 7 -30.16 43.77 -5.10
C SER A 7 -29.04 43.41 -4.14
N VAL A 8 -28.74 44.26 -3.15
CA VAL A 8 -27.73 43.98 -2.13
C VAL A 8 -28.11 42.75 -1.27
N LYS A 9 -29.37 42.63 -0.85
CA LYS A 9 -29.84 41.49 -0.10
C LYS A 9 -29.70 40.19 -0.89
N LYS A 10 -30.10 40.18 -2.17
CA LYS A 10 -29.97 39.03 -3.06
C LYS A 10 -28.51 38.61 -3.27
N SER A 11 -27.60 39.60 -3.42
CA SER A 11 -26.17 39.32 -3.52
C SER A 11 -25.60 38.73 -2.24
N TYR A 12 -26.09 39.18 -1.08
CA TYR A 12 -25.67 38.65 0.22
C TYR A 12 -26.11 37.19 0.39
N GLU A 13 -27.37 36.88 0.05
CA GLU A 13 -27.91 35.52 0.07
C GLU A 13 -27.15 34.59 -0.90
N GLN A 14 -26.76 35.09 -2.07
CA GLN A 14 -25.92 34.34 -3.03
C GLN A 14 -24.52 34.07 -2.49
N ILE A 15 -23.87 35.05 -1.86
CA ILE A 15 -22.56 34.87 -1.24
C ILE A 15 -22.63 33.85 -0.11
N GLU A 16 -23.65 33.93 0.75
CA GLU A 16 -23.85 32.99 1.85
C GLU A 16 -24.04 31.54 1.35
N ASN A 17 -24.85 31.36 0.32
CA ASN A 17 -25.05 30.05 -0.33
C ASN A 17 -23.74 29.50 -0.95
N LEU A 18 -22.99 30.34 -1.67
CA LEU A 18 -21.70 29.95 -2.25
C LEU A 18 -20.68 29.61 -1.17
N MET A 19 -20.63 30.35 -0.06
CA MET A 19 -19.77 30.03 1.06
C MET A 19 -20.11 28.67 1.70
N GLN A 20 -21.39 28.37 1.87
CA GLN A 20 -21.84 27.08 2.40
C GLN A 20 -21.49 25.94 1.45
N GLU A 21 -21.65 26.15 0.15
CA GLU A 21 -21.27 25.16 -0.88
C GLU A 21 -19.76 24.87 -0.87
N ILE A 22 -18.93 25.93 -0.81
CA ILE A 22 -17.46 25.79 -0.71
C ILE A 22 -17.05 25.04 0.56
N ILE A 23 -17.66 25.35 1.70
CA ILE A 23 -17.38 24.68 2.98
C ILE A 23 -17.74 23.19 2.88
N ARG A 24 -18.90 22.89 2.29
CA ARG A 24 -19.35 21.51 2.09
C ARG A 24 -18.40 20.74 1.19
N GLU A 25 -18.05 21.29 0.02
CA GLU A 25 -17.10 20.67 -0.92
C GLU A 25 -15.74 20.41 -0.25
N GLN A 26 -15.21 21.39 0.49
CA GLN A 26 -13.93 21.21 1.21
C GLN A 26 -14.02 20.13 2.28
N THR A 27 -15.15 20.02 2.98
CA THR A 27 -15.36 19.01 4.01
C THR A 27 -15.46 17.61 3.40
N GLU A 28 -16.22 17.46 2.30
CA GLU A 28 -16.36 16.21 1.58
C GLU A 28 -15.01 15.77 0.96
N ARG A 29 -14.26 16.70 0.40
CA ARG A 29 -12.92 16.45 -0.14
C ARG A 29 -11.95 15.98 0.95
N ARG A 30 -11.91 16.66 2.11
CA ARG A 30 -11.07 16.25 3.25
C ARG A 30 -11.45 14.88 3.77
N LYS A 31 -12.74 14.57 3.84
CA LYS A 31 -13.23 13.26 4.25
C LYS A 31 -12.78 12.18 3.26
N SER A 32 -12.95 12.43 1.97
CA SER A 32 -12.49 11.50 0.92
C SER A 32 -10.97 11.30 0.94
N GLU A 33 -10.20 12.37 1.14
CA GLU A 33 -8.73 12.28 1.30
C GLU A 33 -8.35 11.48 2.56
N MET A 34 -9.10 11.64 3.67
CA MET A 34 -8.87 10.89 4.90
C MET A 34 -9.24 9.40 4.75
N ASP A 35 -10.38 9.11 4.11
CA ASP A 35 -10.82 7.75 3.84
C ASP A 35 -9.84 7.03 2.89
N ALA A 36 -9.33 7.73 1.88
CA ALA A 36 -8.28 7.22 0.98
C ALA A 36 -6.96 6.97 1.72
N LEU A 37 -6.59 7.82 2.67
CA LEU A 37 -5.40 7.61 3.52
C LEU A 37 -5.57 6.42 4.46
N GLN A 38 -6.77 6.23 5.03
CA GLN A 38 -7.08 5.08 5.88
C GLN A 38 -7.10 3.77 5.09
N SER A 39 -7.57 3.79 3.83
CA SER A 39 -7.60 2.59 2.97
C SER A 39 -6.22 2.14 2.48
N GLN A 40 -5.21 3.02 2.53
CA GLN A 40 -3.82 2.69 2.14
C GLN A 40 -3.10 1.80 3.18
N ILE A 41 -3.63 1.67 4.38
CA ILE A 41 -3.13 0.75 5.40
C ILE A 41 -4.23 -0.27 5.66
N ASN A 42 -3.99 -1.51 5.32
CA ASN A 42 -4.91 -2.59 5.66
C ASN A 42 -4.95 -2.75 7.20
N PRO A 43 -6.08 -2.38 7.88
CA PRO A 43 -6.15 -2.44 9.34
C PRO A 43 -5.92 -3.86 9.88
N HIS A 44 -6.42 -4.85 9.18
CA HIS A 44 -6.26 -6.26 9.56
C HIS A 44 -4.78 -6.71 9.50
N PHE A 45 -4.04 -6.25 8.48
CA PHE A 45 -2.59 -6.49 8.42
C PHE A 45 -1.87 -5.86 9.63
N LEU A 46 -2.23 -4.61 9.98
CA LEU A 46 -1.62 -3.90 11.11
C LEU A 46 -1.91 -4.61 12.44
N TYR A 47 -3.16 -4.97 12.71
CA TYR A 47 -3.53 -5.70 13.92
C TYR A 47 -2.80 -7.03 14.04
N ASN A 48 -2.79 -7.83 12.98
CA ASN A 48 -2.10 -9.14 12.97
C ASN A 48 -0.58 -9.00 13.16
N THR A 49 0.01 -7.92 12.63
CA THR A 49 1.45 -7.66 12.82
C THR A 49 1.76 -7.30 14.28
N LEU A 50 0.94 -6.43 14.90
CA LEU A 50 1.09 -6.07 16.31
C LEU A 50 0.88 -7.28 17.24
N GLU A 51 -0.10 -8.13 16.96
CA GLU A 51 -0.34 -9.37 17.70
C GLU A 51 0.85 -10.33 17.59
N SER A 52 1.42 -10.48 16.40
CA SER A 52 2.64 -11.27 16.19
C SER A 52 3.82 -10.73 16.99
N ILE A 53 3.99 -9.41 17.06
CA ILE A 53 5.03 -8.76 17.87
C ILE A 53 4.81 -9.05 19.35
N THR A 54 3.57 -8.94 19.87
CA THR A 54 3.23 -9.25 21.25
C THR A 54 3.58 -10.69 21.59
N TRP A 55 3.18 -11.63 20.73
CA TRP A 55 3.53 -13.04 20.91
C TRP A 55 5.06 -13.29 20.93
N MET A 56 5.83 -12.61 20.09
CA MET A 56 7.29 -12.70 20.09
C MET A 56 7.90 -12.22 21.41
N VAL A 57 7.37 -11.11 21.96
CA VAL A 57 7.84 -10.58 23.25
C VAL A 57 7.52 -11.55 24.38
N GLU A 58 6.31 -12.11 24.42
CA GLU A 58 5.91 -13.13 25.41
C GLU A 58 6.77 -14.40 25.31
N ALA A 59 7.15 -14.79 24.09
CA ALA A 59 8.04 -15.93 23.81
C ALA A 59 9.53 -15.59 24.02
N GLN A 60 9.88 -14.40 24.52
CA GLN A 60 11.24 -13.91 24.72
C GLN A 60 12.09 -13.82 23.44
N LYS A 61 11.45 -13.76 22.25
CA LYS A 61 12.08 -13.56 20.95
C LYS A 61 12.29 -12.06 20.67
N ASN A 62 13.00 -11.39 21.54
CA ASN A 62 13.12 -9.93 21.53
C ASN A 62 13.81 -9.39 20.27
N LYS A 63 14.76 -10.12 19.68
CA LYS A 63 15.45 -9.71 18.45
C LYS A 63 14.51 -9.69 17.26
N GLU A 64 13.70 -10.71 17.12
CA GLU A 64 12.68 -10.85 16.07
C GLU A 64 11.58 -9.79 16.26
N ALA A 65 11.15 -9.53 17.51
CA ALA A 65 10.19 -8.47 17.80
C ALA A 65 10.72 -7.07 17.39
N VAL A 66 11.98 -6.75 17.70
CA VAL A 66 12.63 -5.48 17.30
C VAL A 66 12.73 -5.37 15.78
N LEU A 67 13.09 -6.46 15.08
CA LEU A 67 13.13 -6.47 13.62
C LEU A 67 11.74 -6.19 13.05
N MET A 68 10.70 -6.87 13.54
CA MET A 68 9.32 -6.70 13.11
C MET A 68 8.82 -5.25 13.31
N ILE A 69 9.10 -4.65 14.47
CA ILE A 69 8.78 -3.24 14.75
C ILE A 69 9.50 -2.32 13.76
N SER A 70 10.75 -2.59 13.45
CA SER A 70 11.56 -1.78 12.53
C SER A 70 11.01 -1.84 11.10
N GLU A 71 10.63 -3.03 10.64
CA GLU A 71 10.02 -3.21 9.32
C GLU A 71 8.63 -2.55 9.24
N LEU A 72 7.81 -2.69 10.29
CA LEU A 72 6.52 -2.03 10.37
C LEU A 72 6.66 -0.49 10.34
N ALA A 73 7.60 0.07 11.11
CA ALA A 73 7.86 1.51 11.12
C ALA A 73 8.31 2.02 9.74
N ARG A 74 9.13 1.24 9.03
CA ARG A 74 9.60 1.55 7.67
C ARG A 74 8.46 1.53 6.67
N LEU A 75 7.63 0.49 6.71
CA LEU A 75 6.44 0.34 5.87
C LEU A 75 5.48 1.51 6.07
N LEU A 76 5.13 1.85 7.32
CA LEU A 76 4.24 2.95 7.64
C LEU A 76 4.79 4.32 7.20
N ARG A 77 6.10 4.55 7.29
CA ARG A 77 6.74 5.80 6.86
C ARG A 77 6.52 6.06 5.36
N ILE A 78 6.63 5.02 4.52
CA ILE A 78 6.43 5.13 3.08
C ILE A 78 4.93 5.26 2.77
N SER A 79 4.09 4.42 3.38
CA SER A 79 2.63 4.46 3.19
C SER A 79 2.03 5.82 3.53
N LEU A 80 2.49 6.42 4.64
CA LEU A 80 2.01 7.71 5.15
C LEU A 80 2.76 8.93 4.57
N SER A 81 3.61 8.76 3.56
CA SER A 81 4.44 9.83 3.00
C SER A 81 3.60 10.96 2.42
N LYS A 82 3.22 11.93 3.26
CA LYS A 82 2.72 13.30 3.01
C LYS A 82 1.95 13.52 1.69
N GLY A 83 1.01 12.63 1.33
CA GLY A 83 0.13 12.84 0.17
C GLY A 83 0.80 12.74 -1.21
N ARG A 84 2.05 12.30 -1.29
CA ARG A 84 2.71 12.08 -2.58
C ARG A 84 2.12 10.82 -3.24
N THR A 85 1.60 11.00 -4.43
CA THR A 85 1.09 9.89 -5.25
C THR A 85 2.20 9.19 -6.03
N VAL A 86 3.26 9.94 -6.37
CA VAL A 86 4.41 9.45 -7.12
C VAL A 86 5.63 9.42 -6.20
N ILE A 87 6.33 8.28 -6.18
CA ILE A 87 7.53 8.03 -5.37
C ILE A 87 8.62 7.40 -6.26
N ARG A 88 9.85 7.34 -5.76
CA ARG A 88 10.91 6.59 -6.45
C ARG A 88 10.61 5.09 -6.41
N ILE A 89 10.99 4.37 -7.47
CA ILE A 89 10.88 2.91 -7.49
C ILE A 89 11.69 2.28 -6.35
N ALA A 90 12.83 2.85 -5.99
CA ALA A 90 13.59 2.42 -4.81
C ALA A 90 12.75 2.44 -3.52
N ASP A 91 11.91 3.47 -3.32
CA ASP A 91 11.04 3.57 -2.13
C ASP A 91 9.90 2.54 -2.20
N GLU A 92 9.30 2.34 -3.38
CA GLU A 92 8.27 1.32 -3.61
C GLU A 92 8.78 -0.10 -3.35
N LEU A 93 9.99 -0.42 -3.86
CA LEU A 93 10.64 -1.70 -3.61
C LEU A 93 11.04 -1.88 -2.14
N GLN A 94 11.49 -0.79 -1.47
CA GLN A 94 11.78 -0.84 -0.05
C GLN A 94 10.50 -1.10 0.77
N HIS A 95 9.38 -0.49 0.39
CA HIS A 95 8.07 -0.76 0.98
C HIS A 95 7.68 -2.23 0.81
N SER A 96 7.81 -2.74 -0.42
CA SER A 96 7.52 -4.13 -0.77
C SER A 96 8.39 -5.12 0.02
N ARG A 97 9.68 -4.84 0.17
CA ARG A 97 10.60 -5.66 1.01
C ARG A 97 10.15 -5.68 2.46
N SER A 98 9.84 -4.52 3.05
CA SER A 98 9.37 -4.45 4.43
C SER A 98 8.05 -5.21 4.63
N TYR A 99 7.12 -5.11 3.69
CA TYR A 99 5.88 -5.88 3.69
C TYR A 99 6.16 -7.40 3.65
N MET A 100 7.02 -7.85 2.73
CA MET A 100 7.36 -9.27 2.60
C MET A 100 8.09 -9.81 3.81
N ASN A 101 9.01 -9.05 4.43
CA ASN A 101 9.69 -9.47 5.65
C ASN A 101 8.70 -9.71 6.80
N ILE A 102 7.67 -8.87 6.95
CA ILE A 102 6.60 -9.06 7.92
C ILE A 102 5.80 -10.33 7.60
N GLN A 103 5.45 -10.53 6.34
CA GLN A 103 4.68 -11.71 5.92
C GLN A 103 5.46 -13.01 6.09
N LEU A 104 6.75 -13.05 5.76
CA LEU A 104 7.60 -14.23 5.97
C LEU A 104 7.58 -14.69 7.44
N VAL A 105 7.70 -13.77 8.38
CA VAL A 105 7.61 -14.08 9.80
C VAL A 105 6.21 -14.63 10.17
N ARG A 106 5.14 -14.03 9.65
CA ARG A 106 3.75 -14.47 9.91
C ARG A 106 3.46 -15.86 9.35
N TYR A 107 3.97 -16.17 8.17
CA TYR A 107 3.81 -17.46 7.51
C TYR A 107 4.90 -18.47 7.92
N LYS A 108 5.70 -18.15 8.96
CA LYS A 108 6.77 -19.03 9.49
C LYS A 108 7.73 -19.51 8.41
N GLU A 109 8.09 -18.59 7.49
CA GLU A 109 9.03 -18.85 6.39
C GLU A 109 8.62 -20.01 5.45
N ARG A 110 7.30 -20.26 5.28
CA ARG A 110 6.79 -21.32 4.39
C ARG A 110 7.09 -21.07 2.91
N PHE A 111 7.42 -19.85 2.53
CA PHE A 111 7.81 -19.48 1.18
C PHE A 111 9.04 -18.58 1.20
N ARG A 112 9.66 -18.40 0.06
CA ARG A 112 10.81 -17.52 -0.13
C ARG A 112 10.45 -16.35 -1.03
N VAL A 113 11.22 -15.26 -0.91
CA VAL A 113 11.03 -14.07 -1.73
C VAL A 113 12.37 -13.64 -2.27
N GLU A 114 12.45 -13.43 -3.57
CA GLU A 114 13.61 -12.89 -4.26
C GLU A 114 13.27 -11.58 -4.94
N PHE A 115 14.22 -10.64 -4.92
CA PHE A 115 14.11 -9.35 -5.61
C PHE A 115 15.27 -9.25 -6.59
N ASP A 116 14.96 -9.43 -7.85
CA ASP A 116 15.88 -9.34 -8.99
C ASP A 116 15.63 -8.00 -9.71
N ILE A 117 16.38 -6.97 -9.31
CA ILE A 117 16.13 -5.58 -9.70
C ILE A 117 17.39 -4.99 -10.32
N ASP A 118 17.27 -4.51 -11.54
CA ASP A 118 18.33 -3.73 -12.19
C ASP A 118 18.57 -2.43 -11.42
N GLU A 119 19.82 -2.10 -11.14
CA GLU A 119 20.17 -0.92 -10.33
C GLU A 119 19.61 0.38 -10.92
N GLU A 120 19.61 0.53 -12.24
CA GLU A 120 19.14 1.74 -12.93
C GLU A 120 17.62 1.99 -12.72
N VAL A 121 16.83 0.95 -12.47
CA VAL A 121 15.37 1.06 -12.23
C VAL A 121 15.06 1.87 -10.97
N ASN A 122 15.95 1.84 -9.99
CA ASN A 122 15.78 2.52 -8.70
C ASN A 122 15.65 4.06 -8.81
N ASP A 123 16.21 4.66 -9.86
CA ASP A 123 16.22 6.11 -10.05
C ASP A 123 14.95 6.67 -10.69
N TYR A 124 14.14 5.80 -11.25
CA TYR A 124 12.85 6.20 -11.83
C TYR A 124 11.76 6.35 -10.78
N CYS A 125 10.62 6.89 -11.22
CA CYS A 125 9.46 7.12 -10.36
C CYS A 125 8.27 6.29 -10.81
N THR A 126 7.42 5.92 -9.85
CA THR A 126 6.18 5.17 -10.09
C THR A 126 5.06 5.67 -9.17
N VAL A 127 3.84 5.24 -9.44
CA VAL A 127 2.72 5.43 -8.51
C VAL A 127 2.96 4.59 -7.26
N LYS A 128 2.68 5.16 -6.11
CA LYS A 128 2.85 4.53 -4.80
C LYS A 128 1.93 3.32 -4.63
N LEU A 129 2.43 2.25 -3.99
CA LEU A 129 1.68 1.05 -3.59
C LEU A 129 1.08 0.26 -4.77
N ILE A 130 1.79 0.21 -5.91
CA ILE A 130 1.37 -0.60 -7.06
C ILE A 130 1.82 -2.07 -6.95
N VAL A 131 2.96 -2.32 -6.30
CA VAL A 131 3.54 -3.67 -6.16
C VAL A 131 2.86 -4.45 -5.03
N GLN A 132 2.48 -3.78 -3.94
CA GLN A 132 1.90 -4.44 -2.77
C GLN A 132 0.63 -5.26 -3.07
N PRO A 133 -0.38 -4.78 -3.81
CA PRO A 133 -1.57 -5.58 -4.11
C PRO A 133 -1.26 -6.87 -4.88
N ILE A 134 -0.24 -6.82 -5.74
CA ILE A 134 0.19 -7.99 -6.51
C ILE A 134 0.87 -9.01 -5.58
N LEU A 135 1.72 -8.53 -4.65
CA LEU A 135 2.32 -9.37 -3.61
C LEU A 135 1.27 -9.99 -2.67
N GLU A 136 0.24 -9.22 -2.31
CA GLU A 136 -0.89 -9.73 -1.53
C GLU A 136 -1.59 -10.88 -2.26
N ASN A 137 -1.86 -10.73 -3.55
CA ASN A 137 -2.45 -11.78 -4.36
C ASN A 137 -1.54 -13.02 -4.47
N ALA A 138 -0.24 -12.83 -4.71
CA ALA A 138 0.74 -13.92 -4.76
C ALA A 138 0.80 -14.71 -3.45
N ILE A 139 0.65 -14.03 -2.29
CA ILE A 139 0.59 -14.72 -1.00
C ILE A 139 -0.77 -15.41 -0.81
N TYR A 140 -1.89 -14.68 -0.93
CA TYR A 140 -3.21 -15.20 -0.57
C TYR A 140 -3.70 -16.32 -1.50
N TYR A 141 -3.44 -16.19 -2.80
CA TYR A 141 -3.94 -17.12 -3.82
C TYR A 141 -2.84 -18.01 -4.40
N GLY A 142 -1.58 -17.61 -4.25
CA GLY A 142 -0.42 -18.36 -4.68
C GLY A 142 0.17 -19.22 -3.55
N VAL A 143 1.25 -18.76 -2.96
CA VAL A 143 2.13 -19.58 -2.10
C VAL A 143 1.66 -19.74 -0.65
N GLY A 144 0.78 -18.88 -0.15
CA GLY A 144 0.43 -18.86 1.28
C GLY A 144 -0.33 -20.09 1.77
N ASN A 145 -0.94 -20.84 0.86
CA ASN A 145 -1.67 -22.09 1.14
C ASN A 145 -0.88 -23.37 0.76
N MET A 146 0.36 -23.21 0.26
CA MET A 146 1.24 -24.34 -0.06
C MET A 146 1.80 -24.95 1.23
N ASP A 147 2.08 -26.24 1.18
CA ASP A 147 2.76 -26.94 2.29
C ASP A 147 4.24 -26.54 2.32
N GLU A 148 4.89 -26.68 3.49
CA GLU A 148 6.32 -26.31 3.66
C GLU A 148 7.24 -27.05 2.69
N ASP A 149 6.88 -28.27 2.32
CA ASP A 149 7.66 -29.13 1.42
C ASP A 149 7.52 -28.74 -0.07
N ASP A 150 6.50 -27.94 -0.44
CA ASP A 150 6.23 -27.53 -1.82
C ASP A 150 7.15 -26.40 -2.33
N GLY A 151 7.92 -25.77 -1.44
CA GLY A 151 8.92 -24.78 -1.79
C GLY A 151 8.35 -23.53 -2.44
N GLY A 152 7.35 -22.89 -1.81
CA GLY A 152 6.74 -21.64 -2.30
C GLY A 152 7.77 -20.56 -2.57
N MET A 153 7.68 -19.89 -3.73
CA MET A 153 8.58 -18.86 -4.18
C MET A 153 7.82 -17.69 -4.78
N ILE A 154 8.20 -16.48 -4.38
CA ILE A 154 7.75 -15.23 -5.01
C ILE A 154 9.00 -14.50 -5.54
N THR A 155 9.00 -14.11 -6.80
CA THR A 155 10.07 -13.34 -7.41
C THR A 155 9.54 -11.98 -7.86
N VAL A 156 10.15 -10.91 -7.37
CA VAL A 156 9.88 -9.54 -7.80
C VAL A 156 10.99 -9.12 -8.75
N ARG A 157 10.66 -8.80 -9.99
CA ARG A 157 11.62 -8.33 -10.97
C ARG A 157 11.39 -6.87 -11.34
N GLY A 158 12.48 -6.16 -11.58
CA GLY A 158 12.46 -4.80 -12.09
C GLY A 158 13.54 -4.65 -13.17
N GLU A 159 13.12 -4.40 -14.40
CA GLU A 159 14.03 -4.28 -15.55
C GLU A 159 13.65 -3.10 -16.43
N LYS A 160 14.64 -2.53 -17.09
CA LYS A 160 14.43 -1.50 -18.10
C LYS A 160 14.53 -2.09 -19.49
N LYS A 161 13.50 -1.87 -20.31
CA LYS A 161 13.45 -2.30 -21.71
C LYS A 161 13.20 -1.10 -22.61
N GLY A 162 14.24 -0.57 -23.22
CA GLY A 162 14.14 0.65 -24.02
C GLY A 162 13.79 1.87 -23.16
N ASP A 163 12.67 2.50 -23.45
CA ASP A 163 12.18 3.67 -22.70
C ASP A 163 11.21 3.30 -21.57
N ASP A 164 10.85 2.03 -21.43
CA ASP A 164 9.89 1.53 -20.46
C ASP A 164 10.56 0.82 -19.28
N ILE A 165 9.90 0.90 -18.11
CA ILE A 165 10.26 0.13 -16.91
C ILE A 165 9.21 -0.95 -16.69
N TYR A 166 9.67 -2.19 -16.53
CA TYR A 166 8.86 -3.34 -16.24
C TYR A 166 9.06 -3.76 -14.79
N LEU A 167 7.98 -3.78 -14.02
CA LEU A 167 7.93 -4.36 -12.68
C LEU A 167 7.00 -5.57 -12.76
N SER A 168 7.48 -6.74 -12.35
CA SER A 168 6.69 -7.96 -12.33
C SER A 168 6.82 -8.68 -10.99
N VAL A 169 5.77 -9.41 -10.64
CA VAL A 169 5.73 -10.33 -9.51
C VAL A 169 5.30 -11.68 -10.06
N GLU A 170 6.12 -12.69 -9.83
CA GLU A 170 5.84 -14.08 -10.22
C GLU A 170 5.78 -14.92 -8.96
N ASP A 171 4.83 -15.83 -8.89
CA ASP A 171 4.75 -16.87 -7.86
C ASP A 171 4.65 -18.26 -8.52
N ASN A 172 5.07 -19.29 -7.79
CA ASN A 172 4.96 -20.68 -8.21
C ASN A 172 3.77 -21.41 -7.54
N GLY A 173 2.76 -20.63 -7.09
CA GLY A 173 1.58 -21.15 -6.44
C GLY A 173 0.63 -21.87 -7.39
N MET A 174 -0.61 -22.11 -6.91
CA MET A 174 -1.61 -22.90 -7.64
C MET A 174 -2.14 -22.24 -8.92
N GLY A 175 -1.81 -20.96 -9.15
CA GLY A 175 -2.28 -20.17 -10.28
C GLY A 175 -3.78 -19.86 -10.23
N MET A 176 -4.28 -19.26 -11.32
CA MET A 176 -5.69 -18.91 -11.51
C MET A 176 -6.28 -19.73 -12.65
N SER A 177 -7.58 -20.07 -12.55
CA SER A 177 -8.28 -20.69 -13.68
C SER A 177 -8.45 -19.71 -14.84
N GLU A 178 -8.55 -20.20 -16.08
CA GLU A 178 -8.78 -19.37 -17.28
C GLU A 178 -9.98 -18.44 -17.09
N GLU A 179 -11.07 -18.94 -16.48
CA GLU A 179 -12.29 -18.18 -16.20
C GLU A 179 -12.06 -16.99 -15.21
N THR A 180 -11.07 -17.11 -14.32
CA THR A 180 -10.71 -16.06 -13.36
C THR A 180 -9.82 -14.98 -14.01
N VAL A 181 -9.05 -15.33 -15.02
CA VAL A 181 -8.16 -14.41 -15.75
C VAL A 181 -8.93 -13.51 -16.74
N GLU A 182 -10.07 -13.99 -17.28
CA GLU A 182 -10.89 -13.28 -18.27
C GLU A 182 -11.91 -12.30 -17.65
N ASN A 183 -12.12 -12.32 -16.32
CA ASN A 183 -13.01 -11.43 -15.57
C ASN A 183 -12.26 -10.33 -14.82
#